data_c00c29ebdb8c36ce0647d02aba717400
#
_entry.id   c00c29ebdb8c36ce0647d02aba717400
#
_cell.length_a   1.000
_cell.length_b   1.000
_cell.length_c   1.000
_cell.angle_alpha   90.00
_cell.angle_beta   90.00
_cell.angle_gamma   90.00
#
_symmetry.space_group_name_H-M   'P 1'
#
loop_
_entity.id
_entity.type
_entity.pdbx_description
1 polymer ?
#
loop_
_entity_poly.entity_id
_entity_poly.type
_entity_poly.pdbx_seq_one_letter_code
_entity_poly.pdbx_strand_id
1 'polypeptide(L)'
;MKLFTKIFNYKNIKSYLPKVYIKLNKFAIFNNYSILYFIDGKHHLPFATNIHQILFAILYTKKNNFNFYFNGTSQINKFSIINKKFHNIFKFFKKKYKFYYFNRPETNFFKRPNFLDNKENDFPISNKDKDFYYKNLHNIARNELFFNLNFYEDIKLDKDTLVIHLRAGDVFYDDWHSLYVQNPLSFYLKIAKKYGKILVVTEHIKDNFILKELEKKLDFKVASGSLEEDANILLNARNLATSGVSAFPIACALLSQKLENLLVTDIYLEEHLNPKMINKKYVNLENYKVNDYINIGDFKKSTHNLERLLSKDTNKILKIN
;
A
#
# COMPACT_ATOMS: atom_id res chain seq x y z
N MET A 1 -5.27 40.13 -29.74
CA MET A 1 -5.17 38.65 -29.59
C MET A 1 -3.85 38.03 -30.08
N LYS A 2 -2.95 38.79 -30.71
CA LYS A 2 -1.62 38.27 -31.16
C LYS A 2 -0.46 38.49 -30.19
N LEU A 3 -0.67 39.09 -29.02
CA LEU A 3 0.41 39.36 -28.04
C LEU A 3 0.58 38.21 -26.99
N PHE A 4 -0.42 37.36 -26.86
CA PHE A 4 -0.37 36.27 -25.86
C PHE A 4 0.34 34.98 -26.34
N THR A 5 0.52 34.83 -27.65
CA THR A 5 1.11 33.62 -28.26
C THR A 5 2.64 33.59 -28.30
N LYS A 6 3.32 34.72 -28.01
CA LYS A 6 4.79 34.85 -28.10
C LYS A 6 5.54 34.59 -26.79
N ILE A 7 4.85 34.43 -25.65
CA ILE A 7 5.49 34.34 -24.31
C ILE A 7 5.60 32.89 -23.80
N PHE A 8 4.97 31.93 -24.44
CA PHE A 8 4.97 30.56 -23.94
C PHE A 8 5.66 29.59 -24.88
N ASN A 9 6.98 29.53 -24.77
CA ASN A 9 7.75 28.44 -25.38
C ASN A 9 7.46 27.17 -24.55
N TYR A 10 6.89 26.15 -25.17
CA TYR A 10 6.31 24.92 -24.56
C TYR A 10 7.28 24.17 -23.64
N LYS A 11 8.60 24.30 -23.83
CA LYS A 11 9.63 23.72 -22.96
C LYS A 11 9.76 24.40 -21.59
N ASN A 12 9.48 25.70 -21.50
CA ASN A 12 9.58 26.46 -20.25
C ASN A 12 8.30 26.38 -19.41
N ILE A 13 7.16 26.07 -20.01
CA ILE A 13 5.89 25.94 -19.30
C ILE A 13 5.93 24.75 -18.32
N LYS A 14 6.60 23.64 -18.69
CA LYS A 14 6.71 22.46 -17.82
C LYS A 14 7.43 22.71 -16.49
N SER A 15 8.36 23.66 -16.44
CA SER A 15 9.12 24.00 -15.22
C SER A 15 8.42 25.04 -14.33
N TYR A 16 7.53 25.88 -14.90
CA TYR A 16 6.84 26.93 -14.17
C TYR A 16 5.46 26.52 -13.64
N LEU A 17 4.80 25.57 -14.30
CA LEU A 17 3.49 25.09 -13.89
C LEU A 17 3.44 24.60 -12.42
N PRO A 18 4.44 23.87 -11.87
CA PRO A 18 4.42 23.49 -10.48
C PRO A 18 4.38 24.67 -9.51
N LYS A 19 5.18 25.71 -9.78
CA LYS A 19 5.26 26.89 -8.91
C LYS A 19 3.99 27.73 -8.96
N VAL A 20 3.40 27.89 -10.14
CA VAL A 20 2.12 28.59 -10.33
C VAL A 20 0.99 27.80 -9.67
N TYR A 21 0.99 26.47 -9.80
CA TYR A 21 0.00 25.60 -9.19
C TYR A 21 0.06 25.62 -7.66
N ILE A 22 1.24 25.55 -7.07
CA ILE A 22 1.41 25.68 -5.62
C ILE A 22 0.93 27.07 -5.14
N LYS A 23 1.16 28.13 -5.91
CA LYS A 23 0.70 29.47 -5.59
C LYS A 23 -0.84 29.59 -5.71
N LEU A 24 -1.43 28.99 -6.74
CA LEU A 24 -2.88 28.92 -6.93
C LEU A 24 -3.55 28.04 -5.85
N ASN A 25 -2.91 26.95 -5.45
CA ASN A 25 -3.40 26.10 -4.37
C ASN A 25 -3.39 26.82 -3.01
N LYS A 26 -2.31 27.55 -2.70
CA LYS A 26 -2.28 28.41 -1.51
C LYS A 26 -3.37 29.48 -1.56
N PHE A 27 -3.59 30.08 -2.71
CA PHE A 27 -4.65 31.07 -2.90
C PHE A 27 -6.04 30.46 -2.78
N ALA A 28 -6.26 29.28 -3.35
CA ALA A 28 -7.52 28.56 -3.27
C ALA A 28 -7.84 28.07 -1.83
N ILE A 29 -6.82 27.64 -1.07
CA ILE A 29 -6.95 27.30 0.36
C ILE A 29 -7.41 28.54 1.16
N PHE A 30 -6.79 29.68 0.94
CA PHE A 30 -7.13 30.93 1.63
C PHE A 30 -8.54 31.43 1.34
N ASN A 31 -9.08 31.14 0.16
CA ASN A 31 -10.40 31.62 -0.27
C ASN A 31 -11.51 30.56 -0.18
N ASN A 32 -11.31 29.47 0.56
CA ASN A 32 -12.27 28.36 0.70
C ASN A 32 -12.74 27.72 -0.63
N TYR A 33 -11.96 27.81 -1.68
CA TYR A 33 -12.25 27.10 -2.92
C TYR A 33 -11.85 25.63 -2.82
N SER A 34 -12.72 24.73 -3.27
CA SER A 34 -12.43 23.31 -3.34
C SER A 34 -11.32 23.05 -4.36
N ILE A 35 -10.24 22.41 -3.92
CA ILE A 35 -9.17 21.97 -4.80
C ILE A 35 -9.47 20.56 -5.26
N LEU A 36 -9.34 20.32 -6.55
CA LEU A 36 -9.46 19.01 -7.16
C LEU A 36 -8.06 18.41 -7.27
N TYR A 37 -7.80 17.34 -6.53
CA TYR A 37 -6.58 16.56 -6.70
C TYR A 37 -6.78 15.57 -7.83
N PHE A 38 -5.82 15.54 -8.72
CA PHE A 38 -5.79 14.66 -9.88
C PHE A 38 -4.50 13.85 -9.86
N ILE A 39 -4.61 12.55 -9.84
CA ILE A 39 -3.49 11.62 -10.02
C ILE A 39 -3.58 11.06 -11.44
N ASP A 40 -2.57 11.33 -12.25
CA ASP A 40 -2.46 10.72 -13.59
C ASP A 40 -1.83 9.33 -13.46
N GLY A 41 -2.59 8.31 -13.81
CA GLY A 41 -2.18 6.91 -13.73
C GLY A 41 -1.12 6.47 -14.74
N LYS A 42 -0.43 7.39 -15.40
CA LYS A 42 0.60 7.07 -16.40
C LYS A 42 1.92 6.54 -15.84
N HIS A 43 2.12 6.60 -14.53
CA HIS A 43 3.32 6.05 -13.91
C HIS A 43 3.06 4.63 -13.41
N HIS A 44 3.91 3.72 -13.86
CA HIS A 44 3.97 2.33 -13.40
C HIS A 44 4.58 2.26 -11.99
N LEU A 45 3.86 2.73 -10.99
CA LEU A 45 4.22 2.48 -9.60
C LEU A 45 3.76 1.06 -9.21
N PRO A 46 4.48 0.36 -8.32
CA PRO A 46 4.02 -0.89 -7.75
C PRO A 46 2.62 -0.74 -7.15
N PHE A 47 1.78 -1.74 -7.30
CA PHE A 47 0.37 -1.73 -6.87
C PHE A 47 0.17 -1.17 -5.45
N ALA A 48 0.89 -1.71 -4.47
CA ALA A 48 0.78 -1.26 -3.08
C ALA A 48 1.17 0.21 -2.89
N THR A 49 2.14 0.71 -3.66
CA THR A 49 2.54 2.12 -3.65
C THR A 49 1.43 3.00 -4.21
N ASN A 50 0.79 2.58 -5.31
CA ASN A 50 -0.38 3.27 -5.86
C ASN A 50 -1.52 3.34 -4.86
N ILE A 51 -1.90 2.21 -4.25
CA ILE A 51 -2.94 2.14 -3.21
C ILE A 51 -2.61 3.10 -2.06
N HIS A 52 -1.37 3.08 -1.56
CA HIS A 52 -0.92 3.95 -0.48
C HIS A 52 -1.11 5.43 -0.82
N GLN A 53 -0.64 5.85 -2.00
CA GLN A 53 -0.74 7.24 -2.45
C GLN A 53 -2.19 7.70 -2.63
N ILE A 54 -3.02 6.85 -3.24
CA ILE A 54 -4.44 7.17 -3.47
C ILE A 54 -5.17 7.32 -2.13
N LEU A 55 -4.96 6.40 -1.19
CA LEU A 55 -5.57 6.46 0.13
C LEU A 55 -5.17 7.73 0.89
N PHE A 56 -3.91 8.12 0.82
CA PHE A 56 -3.46 9.37 1.43
C PHE A 56 -4.08 10.59 0.77
N ALA A 57 -4.14 10.64 -0.56
CA ALA A 57 -4.77 11.73 -1.29
C ALA A 57 -6.26 11.87 -0.94
N ILE A 58 -6.98 10.76 -0.85
CA ILE A 58 -8.39 10.75 -0.42
C ILE A 58 -8.54 11.27 1.01
N LEU A 59 -7.72 10.79 1.94
CA LEU A 59 -7.76 11.23 3.34
C LEU A 59 -7.45 12.72 3.47
N TYR A 60 -6.42 13.19 2.78
CA TYR A 60 -6.06 14.60 2.77
C TYR A 60 -7.18 15.49 2.23
N THR A 61 -7.80 15.09 1.13
CA THR A 61 -8.91 15.84 0.56
C THR A 61 -10.13 15.85 1.46
N LYS A 62 -10.45 14.72 2.13
CA LYS A 62 -11.53 14.64 3.10
C LYS A 62 -11.28 15.51 4.34
N LYS A 63 -10.08 15.47 4.89
CA LYS A 63 -9.69 16.27 6.05
C LYS A 63 -9.82 17.77 5.77
N ASN A 64 -9.46 18.21 4.57
CA ASN A 64 -9.44 19.60 4.17
C ASN A 64 -10.71 20.05 3.41
N ASN A 65 -11.72 19.18 3.30
CA ASN A 65 -12.95 19.42 2.52
C ASN A 65 -12.69 19.76 1.05
N PHE A 66 -11.68 19.13 0.44
CA PHE A 66 -11.41 19.24 -0.99
C PHE A 66 -12.14 18.15 -1.78
N ASN A 67 -12.20 18.32 -3.09
CA ASN A 67 -12.65 17.28 -3.99
C ASN A 67 -11.44 16.46 -4.49
N PHE A 68 -11.66 15.16 -4.67
CA PHE A 68 -10.66 14.25 -5.21
C PHE A 68 -11.11 13.71 -6.56
N TYR A 69 -10.23 13.65 -7.50
CA TYR A 69 -10.45 13.05 -8.80
C TYR A 69 -9.25 12.17 -9.17
N PHE A 70 -9.52 10.93 -9.52
CA PHE A 70 -8.54 9.98 -9.98
C PHE A 70 -8.81 9.56 -11.42
N ASN A 71 -7.80 9.63 -12.28
CA ASN A 71 -7.97 9.33 -13.71
C ASN A 71 -7.93 7.84 -14.05
N GLY A 72 -7.64 7.01 -13.08
CA GLY A 72 -7.53 5.58 -13.26
C GLY A 72 -6.12 5.11 -13.63
N THR A 73 -5.88 3.82 -13.39
CA THR A 73 -4.72 3.04 -13.84
C THR A 73 -5.20 1.78 -14.52
N SER A 74 -4.28 0.88 -14.89
CA SER A 74 -4.64 -0.46 -15.36
C SER A 74 -5.40 -1.28 -14.31
N GLN A 75 -5.21 -1.01 -13.01
CA GLN A 75 -5.80 -1.78 -11.92
C GLN A 75 -6.96 -1.08 -11.21
N ILE A 76 -7.10 0.22 -11.36
CA ILE A 76 -8.07 1.02 -10.62
C ILE A 76 -8.84 1.91 -11.58
N ASN A 77 -10.16 1.78 -11.57
CA ASN A 77 -11.04 2.60 -12.37
C ASN A 77 -10.95 4.09 -12.00
N LYS A 78 -11.29 4.91 -12.97
CA LYS A 78 -11.48 6.34 -12.76
C LYS A 78 -12.62 6.60 -11.78
N PHE A 79 -12.38 7.42 -10.77
CA PHE A 79 -13.42 7.81 -9.82
C PHE A 79 -13.23 9.22 -9.29
N SER A 80 -14.24 9.72 -8.59
CA SER A 80 -14.18 11.02 -7.92
C SER A 80 -14.94 10.99 -6.61
N ILE A 81 -14.41 11.74 -5.62
CA ILE A 81 -15.07 11.99 -4.34
C ILE A 81 -15.39 13.48 -4.31
N ILE A 82 -16.67 13.81 -4.32
CA ILE A 82 -17.15 15.19 -4.37
C ILE A 82 -17.78 15.56 -3.03
N ASN A 83 -17.29 16.64 -2.44
CA ASN A 83 -17.90 17.18 -1.22
C ASN A 83 -19.28 17.79 -1.54
N LYS A 84 -20.34 17.29 -0.89
CA LYS A 84 -21.74 17.69 -1.17
C LYS A 84 -22.01 19.19 -1.06
N LYS A 85 -21.25 19.93 -0.25
CA LYS A 85 -21.43 21.38 -0.10
C LYS A 85 -21.19 22.17 -1.40
N PHE A 86 -20.47 21.60 -2.37
CA PHE A 86 -20.06 22.28 -3.60
C PHE A 86 -20.63 21.68 -4.89
N HIS A 87 -21.52 20.69 -4.76
CA HIS A 87 -22.05 19.98 -5.94
C HIS A 87 -22.72 20.91 -6.97
N ASN A 88 -23.44 21.93 -6.50
CA ASN A 88 -24.16 22.88 -7.38
C ASN A 88 -23.21 23.84 -8.10
N ILE A 89 -22.11 24.25 -7.47
CA ILE A 89 -21.11 25.13 -8.09
C ILE A 89 -20.31 24.36 -9.15
N PHE A 90 -20.01 23.10 -8.90
CA PHE A 90 -19.25 22.26 -9.85
C PHE A 90 -20.01 21.92 -11.13
N LYS A 91 -21.34 21.84 -11.09
CA LYS A 91 -22.13 21.70 -12.34
C LYS A 91 -21.88 22.86 -13.32
N PHE A 92 -21.69 24.05 -12.79
CA PHE A 92 -21.44 25.26 -13.59
C PHE A 92 -20.01 25.30 -14.16
N PHE A 93 -19.03 24.81 -13.41
CA PHE A 93 -17.60 24.85 -13.78
C PHE A 93 -17.11 23.62 -14.55
N LYS A 94 -17.90 22.56 -14.69
CA LYS A 94 -17.53 21.31 -15.38
C LYS A 94 -17.02 21.50 -16.83
N LYS A 95 -17.33 22.62 -17.46
CA LYS A 95 -16.94 22.90 -18.85
C LYS A 95 -15.60 23.62 -19.02
N LYS A 96 -14.96 24.18 -17.99
CA LYS A 96 -13.85 25.13 -18.19
C LYS A 96 -12.49 24.76 -17.55
N TYR A 97 -12.39 23.84 -16.62
CA TYR A 97 -11.12 23.62 -15.94
C TYR A 97 -10.72 22.15 -15.98
N LYS A 98 -9.82 21.80 -16.90
CA LYS A 98 -8.99 20.61 -16.79
C LYS A 98 -7.83 20.96 -15.85
N PHE A 99 -7.94 20.65 -14.58
CA PHE A 99 -6.80 20.70 -13.68
C PHE A 99 -6.02 19.39 -13.81
N TYR A 100 -4.88 19.47 -14.46
CA TYR A 100 -3.93 18.38 -14.58
C TYR A 100 -2.96 18.48 -13.43
N TYR A 101 -2.82 17.46 -12.67
CA TYR A 101 -1.64 17.23 -11.88
C TYR A 101 -1.66 15.88 -11.21
N PHE A 102 -0.69 15.19 -11.01
CA PHE A 102 0.71 15.17 -10.78
C PHE A 102 1.37 13.99 -11.45
N ASN A 103 2.38 14.28 -12.20
CA ASN A 103 3.23 13.32 -12.78
C ASN A 103 4.63 13.71 -12.32
N ARG A 104 5.04 13.22 -11.09
CA ARG A 104 6.44 13.36 -10.77
C ARG A 104 6.95 12.65 -9.55
N PRO A 105 8.11 11.94 -9.70
CA PRO A 105 9.01 11.62 -8.62
C PRO A 105 9.59 12.85 -7.91
N GLU A 106 9.58 14.03 -8.54
CA GLU A 106 10.25 15.25 -8.09
C GLU A 106 9.36 16.20 -7.28
N THR A 107 8.04 16.05 -7.32
CA THR A 107 7.17 16.76 -6.40
C THR A 107 7.00 15.88 -5.17
N ASN A 108 7.51 16.32 -4.05
CA ASN A 108 7.45 15.64 -2.76
C ASN A 108 6.01 15.33 -2.26
N PHE A 109 5.02 15.66 -3.05
CA PHE A 109 3.59 15.46 -2.76
C PHE A 109 3.20 13.98 -2.66
N PHE A 110 3.94 13.07 -3.32
CA PHE A 110 3.72 11.63 -3.33
C PHE A 110 4.96 10.82 -2.96
N LYS A 111 6.00 11.46 -2.45
CA LYS A 111 6.96 10.72 -1.64
C LYS A 111 6.16 10.07 -0.52
N ARG A 112 6.48 8.80 -0.23
CA ARG A 112 5.95 8.10 0.93
C ARG A 112 6.04 9.07 2.10
N PRO A 113 4.97 9.27 2.88
CA PRO A 113 5.04 10.16 4.01
C PRO A 113 6.15 9.65 4.90
N ASN A 114 7.27 10.35 4.92
CA ASN A 114 8.39 10.02 5.77
C ASN A 114 8.02 10.52 7.17
N PHE A 115 7.33 9.68 7.92
CA PHE A 115 6.90 9.98 9.28
C PHE A 115 8.09 10.15 10.24
N LEU A 116 9.31 9.78 9.81
CA LEU A 116 10.53 9.83 10.61
C LEU A 116 11.36 11.08 10.37
N ASP A 117 11.23 11.74 9.23
CA ASP A 117 11.91 12.99 8.97
C ASP A 117 11.08 14.15 9.52
N ASN A 118 11.56 14.74 10.62
CA ASN A 118 11.03 15.97 11.21
C ASN A 118 11.16 17.22 10.30
N LYS A 119 11.39 17.05 9.03
CA LYS A 119 11.37 18.14 8.04
C LYS A 119 9.93 18.44 7.68
N GLU A 120 9.37 19.40 8.40
CA GLU A 120 7.99 19.92 8.28
C GLU A 120 7.59 20.42 6.88
N ASN A 121 8.43 20.29 5.87
CA ASN A 121 8.28 21.06 4.63
C ASN A 121 7.75 20.28 3.43
N ASP A 122 7.65 18.96 3.47
CA ASP A 122 7.47 18.20 2.24
C ASP A 122 6.14 17.46 2.08
N PHE A 123 5.34 17.34 3.14
CA PHE A 123 4.00 16.74 3.05
C PHE A 123 3.01 17.37 4.04
N PRO A 124 1.75 17.55 3.64
CA PRO A 124 0.75 18.21 4.48
C PRO A 124 0.28 17.34 5.65
N ILE A 125 0.92 16.22 5.93
CA ILE A 125 0.58 15.33 7.04
C ILE A 125 1.62 15.49 8.13
N SER A 126 1.27 16.29 9.13
CA SER A 126 2.08 16.40 10.35
C SER A 126 2.00 15.11 11.17
N ASN A 127 2.99 14.87 12.04
CA ASN A 127 2.90 13.79 13.04
C ASN A 127 1.62 13.85 13.88
N LYS A 128 1.03 15.03 14.07
CA LYS A 128 -0.28 15.25 14.72
C LYS A 128 -1.43 14.61 13.96
N ASP A 129 -1.26 14.36 12.67
CA ASP A 129 -2.29 13.80 11.80
C ASP A 129 -2.17 12.29 11.62
N LYS A 130 -1.08 11.67 12.10
CA LYS A 130 -0.81 10.24 11.97
C LYS A 130 -1.96 9.38 12.50
N ASP A 131 -2.47 9.73 13.67
CA ASP A 131 -3.60 9.00 14.29
C ASP A 131 -4.88 9.11 13.46
N PHE A 132 -5.14 10.29 12.88
CA PHE A 132 -6.27 10.47 11.98
C PHE A 132 -6.15 9.57 10.75
N TYR A 133 -4.95 9.46 10.17
CA TYR A 133 -4.70 8.59 9.01
C TYR A 133 -4.91 7.13 9.37
N TYR A 134 -4.24 6.64 10.37
CA TYR A 134 -4.33 5.25 10.80
C TYR A 134 -5.77 4.84 11.12
N LYS A 135 -6.52 5.70 11.81
CA LYS A 135 -7.92 5.46 12.16
C LYS A 135 -8.84 5.36 10.95
N ASN A 136 -8.61 6.14 9.91
CA ASN A 136 -9.54 6.28 8.78
C ASN A 136 -9.13 5.53 7.52
N LEU A 137 -7.86 5.18 7.36
CA LEU A 137 -7.29 4.62 6.12
C LEU A 137 -7.97 3.31 5.72
N HIS A 138 -8.14 2.37 6.67
CA HIS A 138 -8.80 1.10 6.39
C HIS A 138 -10.27 1.28 5.99
N ASN A 139 -10.99 2.18 6.65
CA ASN A 139 -12.38 2.48 6.30
C ASN A 139 -12.51 3.00 4.87
N ILE A 140 -11.62 3.89 4.45
CA ILE A 140 -11.62 4.44 3.08
C ILE A 140 -11.20 3.39 2.06
N ALA A 141 -10.18 2.61 2.36
CA ALA A 141 -9.74 1.53 1.48
C ALA A 141 -10.91 0.56 1.19
N ARG A 142 -11.56 0.09 2.24
CA ARG A 142 -12.64 -0.89 2.17
C ARG A 142 -13.92 -0.35 1.53
N ASN A 143 -14.35 0.86 1.91
CA ASN A 143 -15.67 1.37 1.54
C ASN A 143 -15.67 2.28 0.30
N GLU A 144 -14.52 2.75 -0.14
CA GLU A 144 -14.44 3.68 -1.27
C GLU A 144 -13.51 3.19 -2.37
N LEU A 145 -12.29 2.75 -2.03
CA LEU A 145 -11.33 2.37 -3.05
C LEU A 145 -11.56 0.96 -3.60
N PHE A 146 -11.96 0.00 -2.77
CA PHE A 146 -12.22 -1.39 -3.19
C PHE A 146 -13.16 -1.47 -4.40
N PHE A 147 -14.26 -0.74 -4.40
CA PHE A 147 -15.25 -0.75 -5.47
C PHE A 147 -14.77 -0.16 -6.80
N ASN A 148 -13.56 0.39 -6.82
CA ASN A 148 -12.92 0.93 -8.01
C ASN A 148 -11.82 0.01 -8.57
N LEU A 149 -11.57 -1.15 -7.95
CA LEU A 149 -10.69 -2.17 -8.54
C LEU A 149 -11.35 -2.76 -9.78
N ASN A 150 -10.62 -2.79 -10.89
CA ASN A 150 -11.15 -3.29 -12.17
C ASN A 150 -10.86 -4.77 -12.44
N PHE A 151 -10.03 -5.39 -11.60
CA PHE A 151 -9.60 -6.78 -11.73
C PHE A 151 -10.20 -7.71 -10.65
N TYR A 152 -11.00 -7.16 -9.71
CA TYR A 152 -11.53 -7.95 -8.62
C TYR A 152 -12.56 -8.97 -9.13
N GLU A 153 -12.33 -10.22 -8.77
CA GLU A 153 -13.23 -11.34 -8.99
C GLU A 153 -13.52 -12.05 -7.66
N ASP A 154 -14.74 -12.49 -7.47
CA ASP A 154 -15.16 -13.22 -6.27
C ASP A 154 -14.71 -14.68 -6.31
N ILE A 155 -13.53 -14.96 -5.74
CA ILE A 155 -12.99 -16.32 -5.63
C ILE A 155 -13.47 -16.95 -4.31
N LYS A 156 -13.97 -18.19 -4.40
CA LYS A 156 -14.35 -18.97 -3.20
C LYS A 156 -13.13 -19.71 -2.66
N LEU A 157 -12.63 -19.25 -1.53
CA LEU A 157 -11.65 -19.95 -0.70
C LEU A 157 -12.36 -20.58 0.49
N ASP A 158 -11.96 -21.78 0.88
CA ASP A 158 -12.51 -22.44 2.08
C ASP A 158 -12.19 -21.61 3.33
N LYS A 159 -13.12 -21.61 4.30
CA LYS A 159 -12.94 -20.85 5.55
C LYS A 159 -11.70 -21.24 6.34
N ASP A 160 -11.31 -22.50 6.25
CA ASP A 160 -10.14 -23.08 6.93
C ASP A 160 -8.85 -22.96 6.08
N THR A 161 -8.86 -22.16 5.03
CA THR A 161 -7.66 -21.90 4.23
C THR A 161 -6.86 -20.74 4.82
N LEU A 162 -5.59 -20.97 5.14
CA LEU A 162 -4.60 -19.93 5.37
C LEU A 162 -3.94 -19.56 4.06
N VAL A 163 -4.10 -18.31 3.64
CA VAL A 163 -3.33 -17.75 2.53
C VAL A 163 -2.05 -17.13 3.09
N ILE A 164 -0.91 -17.58 2.62
CA ILE A 164 0.41 -17.06 3.02
C ILE A 164 0.98 -16.29 1.83
N HIS A 165 1.23 -14.99 2.01
CA HIS A 165 2.02 -14.24 1.04
C HIS A 165 3.50 -14.40 1.38
N LEU A 166 4.30 -14.92 0.44
CA LEU A 166 5.75 -14.96 0.51
C LEU A 166 6.35 -14.00 -0.52
N ARG A 167 6.98 -12.94 -0.04
CA ARG A 167 7.71 -12.04 -0.93
C ARG A 167 8.99 -12.73 -1.42
N ALA A 168 9.27 -12.59 -2.70
CA ALA A 168 10.44 -13.13 -3.37
C ALA A 168 11.02 -12.09 -4.32
N GLY A 169 11.75 -12.48 -5.35
CA GLY A 169 12.29 -11.58 -6.36
C GLY A 169 13.32 -10.62 -5.78
N ASP A 170 13.03 -9.34 -5.90
CA ASP A 170 13.93 -8.21 -5.55
C ASP A 170 14.55 -8.27 -4.16
N VAL A 171 13.89 -8.96 -3.23
CA VAL A 171 14.37 -9.09 -1.84
C VAL A 171 15.60 -9.98 -1.72
N PHE A 172 15.70 -11.01 -2.57
CA PHE A 172 16.74 -12.05 -2.50
C PHE A 172 17.77 -11.96 -3.62
N TYR A 173 17.71 -10.94 -4.47
CA TYR A 173 18.73 -10.75 -5.49
C TYR A 173 20.06 -10.31 -4.86
N ASP A 174 21.16 -10.77 -5.46
CA ASP A 174 22.54 -10.44 -5.09
C ASP A 174 22.80 -10.42 -3.57
N ASP A 175 22.94 -9.24 -2.97
CA ASP A 175 23.28 -9.06 -1.55
C ASP A 175 22.06 -8.97 -0.63
N TRP A 176 20.87 -9.22 -1.12
CA TRP A 176 19.58 -9.03 -0.44
C TRP A 176 19.31 -7.54 -0.09
N HIS A 177 18.07 -7.17 -0.07
CA HIS A 177 17.69 -5.78 0.24
C HIS A 177 17.60 -5.55 1.74
N SER A 178 18.56 -4.81 2.31
CA SER A 178 18.76 -4.66 3.76
C SER A 178 17.53 -4.27 4.57
N LEU A 179 16.63 -3.46 4.00
CA LEU A 179 15.41 -3.01 4.68
C LEU A 179 14.23 -3.99 4.58
N TYR A 180 14.26 -4.93 3.63
CA TYR A 180 13.10 -5.81 3.37
C TYR A 180 13.21 -7.15 4.07
N VAL A 181 13.40 -7.12 5.39
CA VAL A 181 13.46 -8.31 6.24
C VAL A 181 12.20 -9.14 6.07
N GLN A 182 12.38 -10.44 5.80
CA GLN A 182 11.28 -11.39 5.64
C GLN A 182 11.01 -12.12 6.95
N ASN A 183 9.78 -12.61 7.15
CA ASN A 183 9.45 -13.44 8.31
C ASN A 183 10.25 -14.74 8.27
N PRO A 184 10.69 -15.27 9.43
CA PRO A 184 11.38 -16.56 9.48
C PRO A 184 10.45 -17.73 9.16
N LEU A 185 11.03 -18.83 8.70
CA LEU A 185 10.34 -20.10 8.48
C LEU A 185 9.51 -20.54 9.69
N SER A 186 10.05 -20.37 10.90
CA SER A 186 9.40 -20.72 12.17
C SER A 186 8.06 -20.01 12.38
N PHE A 187 7.88 -18.78 11.87
CA PHE A 187 6.60 -18.09 11.92
C PHE A 187 5.54 -18.86 11.13
N TYR A 188 5.84 -19.20 9.89
CA TYR A 188 4.89 -19.92 9.03
C TYR A 188 4.58 -21.32 9.57
N LEU A 189 5.59 -22.06 10.05
CA LEU A 189 5.40 -23.37 10.69
C LEU A 189 4.52 -23.29 11.94
N LYS A 190 4.61 -22.20 12.72
CA LYS A 190 3.78 -22.01 13.91
C LYS A 190 2.32 -21.74 13.56
N ILE A 191 2.08 -20.81 12.65
CA ILE A 191 0.72 -20.40 12.30
C ILE A 191 -0.02 -21.45 11.47
N ALA A 192 0.67 -22.15 10.58
CA ALA A 192 0.10 -23.17 9.70
C ALA A 192 -0.63 -24.29 10.45
N LYS A 193 -0.18 -24.64 11.67
CA LYS A 193 -0.79 -25.68 12.50
C LYS A 193 -2.25 -25.45 12.88
N LYS A 194 -2.75 -24.23 12.69
CA LYS A 194 -4.11 -23.82 13.03
C LYS A 194 -5.11 -24.03 11.89
N TYR A 195 -4.65 -24.38 10.69
CA TYR A 195 -5.45 -24.39 9.48
C TYR A 195 -5.35 -25.74 8.76
N GLY A 196 -6.46 -26.19 8.21
CA GLY A 196 -6.52 -27.46 7.47
C GLY A 196 -6.03 -27.37 6.04
N LYS A 197 -6.01 -26.16 5.46
CA LYS A 197 -5.55 -25.91 4.08
C LYS A 197 -4.63 -24.72 4.02
N ILE A 198 -3.59 -24.80 3.19
CA ILE A 198 -2.63 -23.73 3.00
C ILE A 198 -2.51 -23.43 1.50
N LEU A 199 -2.56 -22.12 1.18
CA LEU A 199 -2.29 -21.60 -0.15
C LEU A 199 -1.19 -20.56 -0.05
N VAL A 200 -0.06 -20.80 -0.69
CA VAL A 200 1.07 -19.87 -0.72
C VAL A 200 0.99 -19.04 -2.00
N VAL A 201 1.00 -17.73 -1.86
CA VAL A 201 1.08 -16.77 -2.98
C VAL A 201 2.47 -16.17 -3.01
N THR A 202 3.19 -16.33 -4.12
CA THR A 202 4.56 -15.85 -4.29
C THR A 202 4.89 -15.57 -5.75
N GLU A 203 5.68 -14.54 -6.00
CA GLU A 203 6.05 -14.09 -7.35
C GLU A 203 7.07 -15.02 -8.02
N HIS A 204 8.15 -15.40 -7.30
CA HIS A 204 9.26 -16.17 -7.84
C HIS A 204 9.51 -17.45 -7.03
N ILE A 205 8.99 -18.57 -7.51
CA ILE A 205 9.07 -19.86 -6.82
C ILE A 205 10.52 -20.32 -6.66
N LYS A 206 11.36 -20.16 -7.69
CA LYS A 206 12.71 -20.72 -7.74
C LYS A 206 13.69 -20.11 -6.73
N ASP A 207 13.51 -18.83 -6.41
CA ASP A 207 14.46 -18.05 -5.61
C ASP A 207 13.99 -17.85 -4.15
N ASN A 208 12.91 -18.51 -3.77
CA ASN A 208 12.36 -18.37 -2.43
C ASN A 208 12.88 -19.49 -1.51
N PHE A 209 13.83 -19.13 -0.64
CA PHE A 209 14.43 -20.08 0.31
C PHE A 209 13.40 -20.63 1.31
N ILE A 210 12.46 -19.80 1.76
CA ILE A 210 11.42 -20.18 2.71
C ILE A 210 10.46 -21.17 2.08
N LEU A 211 10.05 -20.95 0.83
CA LEU A 211 9.14 -21.84 0.11
C LEU A 211 9.74 -23.25 0.02
N LYS A 212 10.99 -23.36 -0.40
CA LYS A 212 11.69 -24.65 -0.49
C LYS A 212 11.74 -25.45 0.82
N GLU A 213 11.84 -24.75 1.94
CA GLU A 213 11.84 -25.40 3.26
C GLU A 213 10.41 -25.70 3.76
N LEU A 214 9.43 -24.89 3.40
CA LEU A 214 8.01 -25.16 3.68
C LEU A 214 7.53 -26.42 2.96
N GLU A 215 7.89 -26.60 1.69
CA GLU A 215 7.56 -27.79 0.88
C GLU A 215 8.00 -29.10 1.51
N LYS A 216 9.10 -29.08 2.29
CA LYS A 216 9.57 -30.26 3.03
C LYS A 216 8.78 -30.55 4.30
N LYS A 217 7.90 -29.65 4.75
CA LYS A 217 7.29 -29.70 6.09
C LYS A 217 5.77 -29.62 6.09
N LEU A 218 5.17 -29.02 5.08
CA LEU A 218 3.74 -28.78 4.99
C LEU A 218 3.23 -29.23 3.64
N ASP A 219 1.99 -29.67 3.62
CA ASP A 219 1.23 -29.85 2.37
C ASP A 219 0.48 -28.55 2.06
N PHE A 220 0.70 -28.00 0.87
CA PHE A 220 0.09 -26.74 0.43
C PHE A 220 0.06 -26.61 -1.09
N LYS A 221 -0.79 -25.70 -1.57
CA LYS A 221 -0.78 -25.28 -2.96
C LYS A 221 0.01 -23.98 -3.12
N VAL A 222 0.64 -23.81 -4.28
CA VAL A 222 1.34 -22.57 -4.64
C VAL A 222 0.56 -21.88 -5.75
N ALA A 223 0.35 -20.59 -5.60
CA ALA A 223 -0.10 -19.67 -6.64
C ALA A 223 1.03 -18.69 -6.96
N SER A 224 1.33 -18.52 -8.25
CA SER A 224 2.31 -17.57 -8.77
C SER A 224 1.81 -17.11 -10.12
N GLY A 225 0.98 -16.11 -10.12
CA GLY A 225 0.32 -15.57 -11.29
C GLY A 225 0.78 -14.16 -11.66
N SER A 226 -0.06 -13.47 -12.38
CA SER A 226 0.05 -12.02 -12.56
C SER A 226 -0.18 -11.29 -11.24
N LEU A 227 0.20 -10.03 -11.17
CA LEU A 227 -0.05 -9.18 -10.00
C LEU A 227 -1.55 -9.13 -9.64
N GLU A 228 -2.41 -9.06 -10.65
CA GLU A 228 -3.86 -9.01 -10.51
C GLU A 228 -4.42 -10.33 -9.98
N GLU A 229 -3.94 -11.47 -10.47
CA GLU A 229 -4.33 -12.80 -9.97
C GLU A 229 -3.91 -13.00 -8.52
N ASP A 230 -2.66 -12.69 -8.20
CA ASP A 230 -2.12 -12.78 -6.84
C ASP A 230 -2.87 -11.84 -5.88
N ALA A 231 -3.11 -10.59 -6.30
CA ALA A 231 -3.89 -9.64 -5.51
C ALA A 231 -5.32 -10.14 -5.28
N ASN A 232 -5.92 -10.74 -6.30
CA ASN A 232 -7.28 -11.25 -6.21
C ASN A 232 -7.40 -12.40 -5.20
N ILE A 233 -6.43 -13.31 -5.15
CA ILE A 233 -6.37 -14.35 -4.12
C ILE A 233 -6.28 -13.71 -2.72
N LEU A 234 -5.38 -12.73 -2.52
CA LEU A 234 -5.22 -12.08 -1.22
C LEU A 234 -6.47 -11.30 -0.79
N LEU A 235 -7.16 -10.63 -1.73
CA LEU A 235 -8.42 -9.90 -1.48
C LEU A 235 -9.56 -10.82 -1.04
N ASN A 236 -9.56 -12.07 -1.50
CA ASN A 236 -10.58 -13.07 -1.18
C ASN A 236 -10.21 -13.94 0.03
N ALA A 237 -9.01 -13.79 0.60
CA ALA A 237 -8.58 -14.54 1.77
C ALA A 237 -9.41 -14.18 3.01
N ARG A 238 -9.85 -15.20 3.77
CA ARG A 238 -10.39 -15.01 5.13
C ARG A 238 -9.28 -14.98 6.17
N ASN A 239 -8.24 -15.76 5.98
CA ASN A 239 -7.07 -15.80 6.85
C ASN A 239 -5.84 -15.51 6.00
N LEU A 240 -5.14 -14.43 6.29
CA LEU A 240 -3.97 -13.96 5.53
C LEU A 240 -2.77 -13.80 6.44
N ALA A 241 -1.64 -14.40 6.07
CA ALA A 241 -0.35 -14.18 6.70
C ALA A 241 0.57 -13.36 5.80
N THR A 242 1.25 -12.38 6.39
CA THR A 242 2.17 -11.48 5.67
C THR A 242 3.60 -12.01 5.63
N SER A 243 4.45 -11.41 4.82
CA SER A 243 5.85 -11.84 4.59
C SER A 243 6.92 -10.98 5.29
N GLY A 244 6.58 -10.29 6.36
CA GLY A 244 7.49 -9.31 6.98
C GLY A 244 7.38 -7.94 6.31
N VAL A 245 8.50 -7.32 5.96
CA VAL A 245 8.47 -6.00 5.28
C VAL A 245 7.94 -6.15 3.86
N SER A 246 6.63 -6.01 3.71
CA SER A 246 5.94 -6.01 2.43
C SER A 246 4.65 -5.19 2.50
N ALA A 247 4.53 -4.21 1.62
CA ALA A 247 3.33 -3.38 1.53
C ALA A 247 2.17 -4.08 0.79
N PHE A 248 2.48 -5.05 -0.09
CA PHE A 248 1.49 -5.69 -0.96
C PHE A 248 0.38 -6.43 -0.21
N PRO A 249 0.68 -7.38 0.72
CA PRO A 249 -0.36 -8.06 1.47
C PRO A 249 -1.14 -7.12 2.40
N ILE A 250 -0.52 -6.05 2.90
CA ILE A 250 -1.22 -5.04 3.70
C ILE A 250 -2.18 -4.21 2.84
N ALA A 251 -1.80 -3.85 1.61
CA ALA A 251 -2.70 -3.17 0.68
C ALA A 251 -3.94 -4.03 0.39
N CYS A 252 -3.75 -5.33 0.13
CA CYS A 252 -4.86 -6.26 -0.07
C CYS A 252 -5.71 -6.41 1.20
N ALA A 253 -5.10 -6.51 2.38
CA ALA A 253 -5.81 -6.60 3.66
C ALA A 253 -6.68 -5.36 3.94
N LEU A 254 -6.19 -4.16 3.62
CA LEU A 254 -6.95 -2.91 3.76
C LEU A 254 -8.15 -2.84 2.81
N LEU A 255 -8.01 -3.38 1.62
CA LEU A 255 -9.07 -3.38 0.59
C LEU A 255 -10.08 -4.53 0.78
N SER A 256 -9.67 -5.66 1.34
CA SER A 256 -10.47 -6.88 1.40
C SER A 256 -11.82 -6.68 2.11
N GLN A 257 -12.88 -7.21 1.50
CA GLN A 257 -14.21 -7.31 2.08
C GLN A 257 -14.41 -8.62 2.86
N LYS A 258 -13.52 -9.60 2.69
CA LYS A 258 -13.67 -10.97 3.20
C LYS A 258 -12.71 -11.32 4.33
N LEU A 259 -11.64 -10.54 4.54
CA LEU A 259 -10.62 -10.82 5.51
C LEU A 259 -11.17 -10.82 6.95
N GLU A 260 -11.02 -11.93 7.63
CA GLU A 260 -11.41 -12.14 9.03
C GLU A 260 -10.20 -12.09 9.96
N ASN A 261 -9.10 -12.74 9.59
CA ASN A 261 -7.87 -12.83 10.39
C ASN A 261 -6.66 -12.40 9.57
N LEU A 262 -5.88 -11.48 10.12
CA LEU A 262 -4.60 -11.06 9.57
C LEU A 262 -3.48 -11.42 10.55
N LEU A 263 -2.56 -12.28 10.11
CA LEU A 263 -1.43 -12.76 10.91
C LEU A 263 -0.18 -12.02 10.46
N VAL A 264 0.41 -11.26 11.35
CA VAL A 264 1.56 -10.39 11.08
C VAL A 264 2.64 -10.55 12.14
N THR A 265 3.86 -10.19 11.78
CA THR A 265 4.96 -10.03 12.75
C THR A 265 5.20 -8.55 13.06
N ASP A 266 6.05 -8.29 14.04
CA ASP A 266 6.56 -6.96 14.38
C ASP A 266 7.61 -6.43 13.38
N ILE A 267 7.81 -7.14 12.25
CA ILE A 267 8.77 -6.81 11.20
C ILE A 267 8.08 -6.01 10.10
N TYR A 268 8.10 -4.68 10.19
CA TYR A 268 7.53 -3.78 9.17
C TYR A 268 8.20 -2.41 9.19
N LEU A 269 8.10 -1.66 8.09
CA LEU A 269 8.53 -0.28 7.99
C LEU A 269 7.36 0.67 8.24
N GLU A 270 7.56 1.68 9.11
CA GLU A 270 6.53 2.67 9.46
C GLU A 270 6.09 3.53 8.27
N GLU A 271 7.01 3.80 7.35
CA GLU A 271 6.75 4.59 6.14
C GLU A 271 6.01 3.83 5.04
N HIS A 272 5.85 2.52 5.19
CA HIS A 272 5.08 1.68 4.28
C HIS A 272 3.64 1.49 4.78
N LEU A 273 2.77 0.92 3.93
CA LEU A 273 1.57 0.28 4.43
C LEU A 273 1.98 -0.80 5.42
N ASN A 274 1.49 -0.71 6.64
CA ASN A 274 1.92 -1.55 7.75
C ASN A 274 0.74 -1.99 8.64
N PRO A 275 0.92 -2.98 9.51
CA PRO A 275 -0.18 -3.55 10.31
C PRO A 275 -0.89 -2.56 11.23
N LYS A 276 -0.25 -1.47 11.65
CA LYS A 276 -0.89 -0.43 12.49
C LYS A 276 -2.04 0.29 11.79
N MET A 277 -2.08 0.25 10.47
CA MET A 277 -3.14 0.86 9.65
C MET A 277 -4.41 -0.01 9.58
N ILE A 278 -4.33 -1.26 10.05
CA ILE A 278 -5.47 -2.20 10.06
C ILE A 278 -6.39 -1.87 11.23
N ASN A 279 -7.65 -1.60 10.94
CA ASN A 279 -8.66 -1.36 11.95
C ASN A 279 -9.22 -2.69 12.50
N LYS A 280 -8.98 -2.94 13.78
CA LYS A 280 -9.40 -4.15 14.50
C LYS A 280 -10.94 -4.34 14.53
N LYS A 281 -11.72 -3.31 14.16
CA LYS A 281 -13.18 -3.44 14.00
C LYS A 281 -13.54 -4.31 12.79
N TYR A 282 -12.71 -4.35 11.76
CA TYR A 282 -12.98 -5.08 10.52
C TYR A 282 -12.26 -6.43 10.46
N VAL A 283 -11.09 -6.52 11.08
CA VAL A 283 -10.18 -7.66 10.96
C VAL A 283 -9.58 -7.98 12.32
N ASN A 284 -9.61 -9.26 12.69
CA ASN A 284 -8.87 -9.75 13.85
C ASN A 284 -7.37 -9.76 13.52
N LEU A 285 -6.62 -8.88 14.18
CA LEU A 285 -5.19 -8.73 13.95
C LEU A 285 -4.42 -9.58 14.97
N GLU A 286 -3.83 -10.68 14.50
CA GLU A 286 -2.92 -11.51 15.29
C GLU A 286 -1.48 -11.04 15.11
N ASN A 287 -0.92 -10.41 16.13
CA ASN A 287 0.46 -9.95 16.12
C ASN A 287 1.41 -10.98 16.75
N TYR A 288 2.57 -11.15 16.13
CA TYR A 288 3.62 -12.03 16.60
C TYR A 288 4.94 -11.29 16.70
N LYS A 289 5.63 -11.45 17.83
CA LYS A 289 7.00 -10.97 18.01
C LYS A 289 7.96 -12.05 17.61
N VAL A 290 8.99 -11.68 16.86
CA VAL A 290 10.08 -12.56 16.47
C VAL A 290 11.31 -12.24 17.32
N ASN A 291 11.63 -13.10 18.28
CA ASN A 291 12.79 -12.90 19.15
C ASN A 291 14.09 -13.35 18.49
N ASP A 292 15.19 -12.67 18.83
CA ASP A 292 16.56 -12.95 18.35
C ASP A 292 16.65 -13.06 16.82
N TYR A 293 16.03 -12.10 16.13
CA TYR A 293 15.94 -12.11 14.68
C TYR A 293 16.79 -11.02 14.04
N ILE A 294 16.69 -10.90 12.72
CA ILE A 294 17.43 -9.94 11.91
C ILE A 294 16.77 -8.57 12.05
N ASN A 295 17.55 -7.55 12.40
CA ASN A 295 17.03 -6.19 12.44
C ASN A 295 16.81 -5.63 11.02
N ILE A 296 15.88 -4.68 10.91
CA ILE A 296 15.71 -3.89 9.69
C ILE A 296 16.99 -3.05 9.49
N GLY A 297 17.56 -3.17 8.30
CA GLY A 297 18.88 -2.61 7.96
C GLY A 297 20.00 -3.65 7.89
N ASP A 298 19.84 -4.79 8.57
CA ASP A 298 20.87 -5.85 8.66
C ASP A 298 20.57 -7.07 7.76
N PHE A 299 19.48 -7.02 6.98
CA PHE A 299 19.09 -8.12 6.09
C PHE A 299 20.01 -8.14 4.86
N LYS A 300 20.97 -9.07 4.86
CA LYS A 300 21.94 -9.26 3.79
C LYS A 300 22.24 -10.74 3.59
N LYS A 301 22.69 -11.10 2.41
CA LYS A 301 23.09 -12.46 2.07
C LYS A 301 24.31 -12.87 2.91
N SER A 302 24.09 -13.72 3.88
CA SER A 302 25.12 -14.32 4.73
C SER A 302 24.63 -15.64 5.28
N THR A 303 25.54 -16.56 5.63
CA THR A 303 25.20 -17.84 6.29
C THR A 303 24.38 -17.60 7.56
N HIS A 304 24.79 -16.65 8.38
CA HIS A 304 24.11 -16.29 9.62
C HIS A 304 22.68 -15.81 9.42
N ASN A 305 22.43 -14.94 8.44
CA ASN A 305 21.08 -14.47 8.15
C ASN A 305 20.23 -15.57 7.51
N LEU A 306 20.82 -16.43 6.70
CA LEU A 306 20.12 -17.57 6.12
C LEU A 306 19.70 -18.57 7.20
N GLU A 307 20.56 -18.88 8.17
CA GLU A 307 20.24 -19.74 9.32
C GLU A 307 19.10 -19.17 10.14
N ARG A 308 19.10 -17.84 10.41
CA ARG A 308 18.01 -17.18 11.12
C ARG A 308 16.71 -17.22 10.31
N LEU A 309 16.77 -16.93 9.02
CA LEU A 309 15.62 -16.95 8.12
C LEU A 309 14.99 -18.35 8.06
N LEU A 310 15.80 -19.40 8.00
CA LEU A 310 15.36 -20.78 7.90
C LEU A 310 15.24 -21.51 9.27
N SER A 311 15.33 -20.76 10.36
CA SER A 311 15.14 -21.31 11.72
C SER A 311 13.76 -21.95 11.85
N LYS A 312 13.74 -23.17 12.39
CA LYS A 312 12.53 -23.97 12.67
C LYS A 312 12.04 -23.82 14.12
N ASP A 313 12.74 -23.05 14.93
CA ASP A 313 12.42 -22.86 16.34
C ASP A 313 11.19 -21.97 16.53
N THR A 314 10.03 -22.59 16.65
CA THR A 314 8.76 -21.91 16.85
C THR A 314 8.60 -21.26 18.22
N ASN A 315 9.49 -21.53 19.20
CA ASN A 315 9.47 -20.89 20.51
C ASN A 315 9.92 -19.44 20.45
N LYS A 316 10.71 -19.07 19.43
CA LYS A 316 11.09 -17.68 19.17
C LYS A 316 9.95 -16.80 18.66
N ILE A 317 8.83 -17.38 18.28
CA ILE A 317 7.65 -16.69 17.78
C ILE A 317 6.63 -16.57 18.90
N LEU A 318 6.44 -15.39 19.43
CA LEU A 318 5.51 -15.13 20.52
C LEU A 318 4.28 -14.39 20.01
N LYS A 319 3.09 -14.91 20.27
CA LYS A 319 1.85 -14.14 20.02
C LYS A 319 1.78 -13.02 21.06
N ILE A 320 1.62 -11.78 20.57
CA ILE A 320 1.44 -10.60 21.40
C ILE A 320 0.01 -10.05 21.16
N ASN A 321 -0.62 -9.64 22.25
CA ASN A 321 -2.02 -9.16 22.23
C ASN A 321 -2.11 -7.69 21.81
#